data_46062562e8b6c59173b846950296a2be
#
_entry.id   46062562e8b6c59173b846950296a2be
#
_cell.length_a   1.000
_cell.length_b   1.000
_cell.length_c   1.000
_cell.angle_alpha   90.00
_cell.angle_beta   90.00
_cell.angle_gamma   90.00
#
_symmetry.space_group_name_H-M   'P 1'
#
loop_
_entity.id
_entity.type
_entity.pdbx_description
1 polymer ?
#
loop_
_entity_poly.entity_id
_entity_poly.type
_entity_poly.pdbx_seq_one_letter_code
_entity_poly.pdbx_strand_id
1 'polypeptide(L)'
;MDKICKGGKMKAIIGGSSLFESIIFDKWVKKNIKTPFGEVFFKIQNNIIFLQRHGSPPAPPHMINHRANIWAMKDMGVEMTISINSVGSLKTKIKPGSFVIPHDFISLWDIPTFYDNEMRNIVPVMHEGARNFIIELCMEAGLETINSGIYIQTRGPRFETKAEINLLKRFGDVVGMTMASEATLSMEYDLPY
;
A
#
# COMPACT_ATOMS: atom_id res chain seq x y z
N MET A 1 20.39 -19.80 -2.10
CA MET A 1 19.29 -18.90 -2.54
C MET A 1 18.69 -19.52 -3.79
N ASP A 2 17.66 -20.30 -3.65
CA ASP A 2 16.98 -20.90 -4.80
C ASP A 2 16.29 -19.78 -5.61
N LYS A 3 16.63 -19.70 -6.88
CA LYS A 3 16.01 -18.75 -7.82
C LYS A 3 14.51 -19.07 -7.94
N ILE A 4 13.68 -18.29 -7.26
CA ILE A 4 12.23 -18.50 -7.13
C ILE A 4 11.46 -18.20 -8.43
N CYS A 5 12.09 -17.60 -9.43
CA CYS A 5 11.41 -17.14 -10.64
C CYS A 5 12.02 -17.69 -11.92
N LYS A 6 11.31 -18.58 -12.58
CA LYS A 6 11.48 -18.89 -14.01
C LYS A 6 10.46 -18.07 -14.80
N GLY A 7 10.88 -16.94 -15.39
CA GLY A 7 10.31 -16.45 -16.65
C GLY A 7 9.08 -15.51 -16.63
N GLY A 8 8.63 -14.97 -15.50
CA GLY A 8 7.52 -13.98 -15.50
C GLY A 8 7.78 -12.79 -14.58
N LYS A 9 7.25 -11.64 -14.96
CA LYS A 9 7.32 -10.39 -14.16
C LYS A 9 6.60 -10.56 -12.83
N MET A 10 7.31 -10.31 -11.71
CA MET A 10 6.73 -10.47 -10.38
C MET A 10 5.89 -9.26 -9.99
N LYS A 11 4.71 -9.50 -9.43
CA LYS A 11 3.83 -8.46 -8.86
C LYS A 11 3.58 -8.72 -7.39
N ALA A 12 3.28 -7.67 -6.63
CA ALA A 12 2.92 -7.80 -5.23
C ALA A 12 1.54 -7.20 -4.95
N ILE A 13 0.81 -7.85 -4.04
CA ILE A 13 -0.42 -7.34 -3.43
C ILE A 13 -0.10 -7.09 -1.96
N ILE A 14 -0.21 -5.85 -1.51
CA ILE A 14 -0.09 -5.49 -0.09
C ILE A 14 -1.50 -5.36 0.48
N GLY A 15 -1.85 -6.23 1.43
CA GLY A 15 -3.15 -6.25 2.08
C GLY A 15 -3.16 -5.60 3.45
N GLY A 16 -4.25 -4.93 3.79
CA GLY A 16 -4.53 -4.39 5.11
C GLY A 16 -5.41 -5.31 5.97
N SER A 17 -6.00 -4.72 7.01
CA SER A 17 -6.84 -5.44 7.98
C SER A 17 -8.06 -6.11 7.35
N SER A 18 -8.60 -5.57 6.25
CA SER A 18 -9.72 -6.19 5.50
C SER A 18 -9.39 -7.57 4.93
N LEU A 19 -8.12 -7.94 4.84
CA LEU A 19 -7.67 -9.22 4.31
C LEU A 19 -7.07 -10.16 5.38
N PHE A 20 -7.20 -9.85 6.68
CA PHE A 20 -6.67 -10.71 7.75
C PHE A 20 -7.28 -12.12 7.71
N GLU A 21 -8.58 -12.20 7.51
CA GLU A 21 -9.34 -13.46 7.50
C GLU A 21 -9.64 -13.97 6.09
N SER A 22 -8.97 -13.41 5.07
CA SER A 22 -9.21 -13.83 3.69
C SER A 22 -8.63 -15.22 3.43
N ILE A 23 -9.48 -16.14 2.99
CA ILE A 23 -9.10 -17.50 2.60
C ILE A 23 -8.43 -17.56 1.21
N ILE A 24 -8.46 -16.48 0.45
CA ILE A 24 -7.91 -16.41 -0.92
C ILE A 24 -6.44 -16.83 -0.96
N PHE A 25 -5.69 -16.46 0.08
CA PHE A 25 -4.25 -16.70 0.15
C PHE A 25 -3.85 -17.90 1.02
N ASP A 26 -4.78 -18.74 1.49
CA ASP A 26 -4.47 -19.79 2.48
C ASP A 26 -3.62 -20.92 1.90
N LYS A 27 -3.86 -21.24 0.63
CA LYS A 27 -3.11 -22.29 -0.09
C LYS A 27 -1.77 -21.82 -0.65
N TRP A 28 -1.45 -20.53 -0.52
CA TRP A 28 -0.20 -19.98 -1.02
C TRP A 28 0.98 -20.37 -0.13
N VAL A 29 2.15 -20.52 -0.73
CA VAL A 29 3.37 -20.90 -0.02
C VAL A 29 3.81 -19.77 0.89
N LYS A 30 3.91 -20.04 2.20
CA LYS A 30 4.42 -19.09 3.19
C LYS A 30 5.93 -19.00 3.09
N LYS A 31 6.48 -17.80 3.08
CA LYS A 31 7.90 -17.51 3.06
C LYS A 31 8.22 -16.29 3.94
N ASN A 32 9.50 -16.13 4.23
CA ASN A 32 10.02 -14.95 4.91
C ASN A 32 11.35 -14.52 4.29
N ILE A 33 11.70 -13.26 4.50
CA ILE A 33 12.97 -12.67 4.10
C ILE A 33 13.48 -11.77 5.22
N LYS A 34 14.79 -11.83 5.48
CA LYS A 34 15.46 -10.90 6.37
C LYS A 34 15.87 -9.67 5.58
N THR A 35 15.48 -8.50 6.05
CA THR A 35 15.84 -7.21 5.48
C THR A 35 16.72 -6.43 6.45
N PRO A 36 17.41 -5.38 6.02
CA PRO A 36 18.13 -4.48 6.92
C PRO A 36 17.23 -3.81 7.99
N PHE A 37 15.92 -3.80 7.75
CA PHE A 37 14.93 -3.13 8.59
C PHE A 37 14.10 -4.10 9.46
N GLY A 38 14.31 -5.42 9.32
CA GLY A 38 13.58 -6.45 10.04
C GLY A 38 13.16 -7.61 9.15
N GLU A 39 12.48 -8.58 9.73
CA GLU A 39 11.99 -9.75 9.00
C GLU A 39 10.59 -9.51 8.43
N VAL A 40 10.37 -9.97 7.19
CA VAL A 40 9.11 -9.82 6.48
C VAL A 40 8.57 -11.19 6.11
N PHE A 41 7.31 -11.44 6.45
CA PHE A 41 6.56 -12.67 6.12
C PHE A 41 5.59 -12.37 4.98
N PHE A 42 5.52 -13.28 4.02
CA PHE A 42 4.64 -13.15 2.87
C PHE A 42 4.18 -14.53 2.37
N LYS A 43 3.18 -14.52 1.52
CA LYS A 43 2.71 -15.71 0.80
C LYS A 43 2.98 -15.52 -0.68
N ILE A 44 3.32 -16.60 -1.40
CA ILE A 44 3.60 -16.53 -2.83
C ILE A 44 2.92 -17.68 -3.57
N GLN A 45 2.36 -17.36 -4.73
CA GLN A 45 1.86 -18.32 -5.70
C GLN A 45 2.16 -17.80 -7.11
N ASN A 46 2.74 -18.66 -7.96
CA ASN A 46 3.22 -18.25 -9.27
C ASN A 46 4.17 -17.04 -9.16
N ASN A 47 3.86 -15.95 -9.88
CA ASN A 47 4.64 -14.71 -9.87
C ASN A 47 3.94 -13.60 -9.06
N ILE A 48 3.07 -13.95 -8.12
CA ILE A 48 2.35 -12.99 -7.28
C ILE A 48 2.71 -13.23 -5.82
N ILE A 49 3.12 -12.15 -5.16
CA ILE A 49 3.37 -12.10 -3.72
C ILE A 49 2.15 -11.47 -3.05
N PHE A 50 1.70 -12.05 -1.96
CA PHE A 50 0.79 -11.40 -1.02
C PHE A 50 1.53 -11.07 0.27
N LEU A 51 1.58 -9.79 0.59
CA LEU A 51 2.16 -9.26 1.82
C LEU A 51 1.04 -8.74 2.73
N GLN A 52 0.94 -9.29 3.95
CA GLN A 52 0.12 -8.67 4.99
C GLN A 52 0.92 -7.53 5.62
N ARG A 53 0.52 -6.24 5.34
CA ARG A 53 1.32 -5.06 5.75
C ARG A 53 1.57 -4.95 7.24
N HIS A 54 0.63 -5.43 8.04
CA HIS A 54 0.71 -5.35 9.49
C HIS A 54 1.68 -6.35 10.13
N GLY A 55 2.20 -7.30 9.34
CA GLY A 55 3.10 -8.35 9.85
C GLY A 55 2.38 -9.50 10.56
N SER A 56 3.18 -10.36 11.25
CA SER A 56 2.67 -11.49 12.03
C SER A 56 3.54 -11.65 13.29
N PRO A 57 2.99 -11.40 14.51
CA PRO A 57 1.62 -10.96 14.79
C PRO A 57 1.33 -9.55 14.22
N PRO A 58 0.05 -9.20 13.99
CA PRO A 58 -0.32 -7.93 13.40
C PRO A 58 0.03 -6.75 14.31
N ALA A 59 0.77 -5.78 13.78
CA ALA A 59 1.08 -4.51 14.43
C ALA A 59 -0.01 -3.46 14.14
N PRO A 60 -0.27 -2.51 15.05
CA PRO A 60 -1.15 -1.39 14.78
C PRO A 60 -0.55 -0.47 13.68
N PRO A 61 -1.36 0.37 13.00
CA PRO A 61 -0.93 1.14 11.83
C PRO A 61 0.34 1.96 12.03
N HIS A 62 0.48 2.64 13.15
CA HIS A 62 1.63 3.49 13.48
C HIS A 62 2.93 2.70 13.82
N MET A 63 2.84 1.38 13.91
CA MET A 63 3.97 0.47 14.20
C MET A 63 4.32 -0.42 13.01
N ILE A 64 3.66 -0.26 11.88
CA ILE A 64 3.97 -1.02 10.67
C ILE A 64 5.40 -0.70 10.22
N ASN A 65 6.18 -1.75 9.96
CA ASN A 65 7.51 -1.60 9.39
C ASN A 65 7.46 -1.45 7.87
N HIS A 66 7.03 -0.28 7.42
CA HIS A 66 6.90 0.01 5.98
C HIS A 66 8.24 -0.12 5.24
N ARG A 67 9.37 0.25 5.88
CA ARG A 67 10.71 0.10 5.27
C ARG A 67 11.04 -1.36 4.98
N ALA A 68 10.84 -2.25 5.94
CA ALA A 68 11.07 -3.67 5.72
C ALA A 68 10.18 -4.22 4.61
N ASN A 69 8.88 -3.86 4.62
CA ASN A 69 7.90 -4.32 3.65
C ASN A 69 8.27 -3.93 2.20
N ILE A 70 8.56 -2.66 1.96
CA ILE A 70 8.87 -2.17 0.61
C ILE A 70 10.26 -2.63 0.16
N TRP A 71 11.24 -2.63 1.07
CA TRP A 71 12.58 -3.16 0.78
C TRP A 71 12.49 -4.61 0.30
N ALA A 72 11.72 -5.45 1.01
CA ALA A 72 11.54 -6.85 0.63
C ALA A 72 10.95 -7.01 -0.78
N MET A 73 9.96 -6.18 -1.15
CA MET A 73 9.38 -6.22 -2.50
C MET A 73 10.41 -5.88 -3.56
N LYS A 74 11.24 -4.85 -3.33
CA LYS A 74 12.31 -4.46 -4.26
C LYS A 74 13.37 -5.55 -4.39
N ASP A 75 13.87 -6.10 -3.28
CA ASP A 75 14.90 -7.14 -3.28
C ASP A 75 14.44 -8.43 -3.97
N MET A 76 13.15 -8.74 -3.88
CA MET A 76 12.53 -9.88 -4.55
C MET A 76 12.26 -9.65 -6.04
N GLY A 77 12.60 -8.49 -6.61
CA GLY A 77 12.40 -8.17 -8.02
C GLY A 77 10.95 -7.92 -8.40
N VAL A 78 10.13 -7.42 -7.47
CA VAL A 78 8.76 -7.00 -7.77
C VAL A 78 8.80 -5.79 -8.71
N GLU A 79 8.07 -5.87 -9.82
CA GLU A 79 8.00 -4.82 -10.84
C GLU A 79 6.79 -3.88 -10.65
N MET A 80 5.81 -4.29 -9.86
CA MET A 80 4.63 -3.49 -9.55
C MET A 80 4.00 -3.97 -8.24
N THR A 81 3.59 -3.02 -7.41
CA THR A 81 2.87 -3.27 -6.17
C THR A 81 1.46 -2.71 -6.26
N ILE A 82 0.48 -3.51 -5.87
CA ILE A 82 -0.92 -3.11 -5.71
C ILE A 82 -1.23 -3.14 -4.22
N SER A 83 -1.72 -2.03 -3.68
CA SER A 83 -2.07 -1.95 -2.26
C SER A 83 -3.59 -1.82 -2.06
N ILE A 84 -4.12 -2.61 -1.13
CA ILE A 84 -5.53 -2.59 -0.74
C ILE A 84 -5.61 -2.03 0.68
N ASN A 85 -6.28 -0.88 0.81
CA ASN A 85 -6.38 -0.11 2.04
C ASN A 85 -7.84 0.13 2.41
N SER A 86 -8.24 -0.20 3.65
CA SER A 86 -9.51 0.26 4.19
C SER A 86 -9.38 1.73 4.58
N VAL A 87 -10.33 2.55 4.15
CA VAL A 87 -10.29 4.00 4.33
C VAL A 87 -11.62 4.55 4.82
N GLY A 88 -11.58 5.68 5.50
CA GLY A 88 -12.77 6.49 5.79
C GLY A 88 -13.08 7.42 4.61
N SER A 89 -14.37 7.54 4.25
CA SER A 89 -14.80 8.52 3.26
C SER A 89 -14.90 9.91 3.87
N LEU A 90 -14.34 10.90 3.20
CA LEU A 90 -14.46 12.32 3.53
C LEU A 90 -15.53 13.05 2.69
N LYS A 91 -16.16 12.35 1.76
CA LYS A 91 -17.16 12.89 0.83
C LYS A 91 -18.44 12.06 0.86
N THR A 92 -19.57 12.69 0.98
CA THR A 92 -20.89 12.03 1.01
C THR A 92 -21.22 11.22 -0.27
N LYS A 93 -20.59 11.57 -1.39
CA LYS A 93 -20.73 10.87 -2.66
C LYS A 93 -19.97 9.54 -2.71
N ILE A 94 -18.94 9.36 -1.88
CA ILE A 94 -18.18 8.11 -1.79
C ILE A 94 -18.83 7.24 -0.71
N LYS A 95 -19.57 6.23 -1.12
CA LYS A 95 -20.35 5.37 -0.23
C LYS A 95 -19.50 4.19 0.28
N PRO A 96 -19.88 3.58 1.42
CA PRO A 96 -19.30 2.30 1.83
C PRO A 96 -19.40 1.27 0.70
N GLY A 97 -18.32 0.52 0.48
CA GLY A 97 -18.20 -0.43 -0.62
C GLY A 97 -17.67 0.16 -1.94
N SER A 98 -17.51 1.49 -2.04
CA SER A 98 -16.87 2.10 -3.21
C SER A 98 -15.37 1.79 -3.23
N PHE A 99 -14.83 1.55 -4.43
CA PHE A 99 -13.40 1.50 -4.68
C PHE A 99 -12.92 2.88 -5.18
N VAL A 100 -11.91 3.43 -4.52
CA VAL A 100 -11.27 4.69 -4.92
C VAL A 100 -9.84 4.41 -5.32
N ILE A 101 -9.45 4.85 -6.52
CA ILE A 101 -8.08 4.77 -7.02
C ILE A 101 -7.50 6.18 -6.99
N PRO A 102 -6.76 6.54 -5.93
CA PRO A 102 -6.29 7.92 -5.78
C PRO A 102 -5.26 8.27 -6.85
N HIS A 103 -5.23 9.55 -7.20
CA HIS A 103 -4.24 10.10 -8.12
C HIS A 103 -3.16 10.89 -7.37
N ASP A 104 -3.42 11.24 -6.10
CA ASP A 104 -2.49 11.98 -5.26
C ASP A 104 -2.77 11.72 -3.77
N PHE A 105 -1.87 12.17 -2.90
CA PHE A 105 -2.02 12.02 -1.47
C PHE A 105 -1.46 13.20 -0.68
N ILE A 106 -1.94 13.35 0.54
CA ILE A 106 -1.41 14.28 1.54
C ILE A 106 -0.92 13.47 2.73
N SER A 107 0.36 13.63 3.09
CA SER A 107 0.96 13.08 4.30
C SER A 107 1.83 14.15 4.95
N LEU A 108 1.43 14.61 6.12
CA LEU A 108 2.09 15.74 6.80
C LEU A 108 2.94 15.28 7.99
N TRP A 109 2.84 14.02 8.39
CA TRP A 109 3.50 13.47 9.57
C TRP A 109 4.11 12.12 9.27
N ASP A 110 5.19 11.79 9.99
CA ASP A 110 5.82 10.47 9.99
C ASP A 110 6.11 9.93 8.58
N ILE A 111 6.72 10.76 7.74
CA ILE A 111 7.09 10.39 6.38
C ILE A 111 8.32 9.48 6.46
N PRO A 112 8.18 8.17 6.18
CA PRO A 112 9.31 7.26 6.21
C PRO A 112 10.22 7.50 5.00
N THR A 113 11.53 7.24 5.18
CA THR A 113 12.51 7.29 4.10
C THR A 113 13.53 6.17 4.25
N PHE A 114 14.20 5.79 3.15
CA PHE A 114 15.40 4.95 3.17
C PHE A 114 16.68 5.76 3.30
N TYR A 115 16.60 7.10 3.20
CA TYR A 115 17.74 8.02 3.10
C TYR A 115 17.97 8.78 4.41
N ASP A 116 18.04 8.07 5.54
CA ASP A 116 18.24 8.68 6.88
C ASP A 116 19.55 9.49 6.99
N ASN A 117 20.56 9.17 6.18
CA ASN A 117 21.90 9.74 6.28
C ASN A 117 22.36 10.50 5.03
N GLU A 118 21.47 10.75 4.08
CA GLU A 118 21.78 11.51 2.88
C GLU A 118 20.64 12.42 2.48
N MET A 119 20.99 13.59 1.87
CA MET A 119 19.97 14.47 1.32
C MET A 119 19.54 13.98 -0.06
N ARG A 120 18.32 13.43 -0.15
CA ARG A 120 17.71 13.02 -1.39
C ARG A 120 16.30 13.58 -1.49
N ASN A 121 16.15 14.58 -2.32
CA ASN A 121 14.87 15.25 -2.52
C ASN A 121 14.13 14.58 -3.67
N ILE A 122 13.04 13.87 -3.37
CA ILE A 122 12.12 13.34 -4.37
C ILE A 122 10.81 14.14 -4.31
N VAL A 123 10.13 14.24 -5.45
CA VAL A 123 8.73 14.70 -5.50
C VAL A 123 7.84 13.48 -5.64
N PRO A 124 7.07 13.14 -4.61
CA PRO A 124 6.20 11.97 -4.69
C PRO A 124 5.08 12.19 -5.71
N VAL A 125 4.89 11.20 -6.59
CA VAL A 125 3.79 11.14 -7.55
C VAL A 125 3.23 9.73 -7.63
N MET A 126 1.91 9.57 -7.75
CA MET A 126 1.34 8.26 -7.99
C MET A 126 1.75 7.74 -9.38
N HIS A 127 2.10 6.46 -9.48
CA HIS A 127 2.57 5.88 -10.73
C HIS A 127 1.40 5.65 -11.71
N GLU A 128 1.27 6.50 -12.74
CA GLU A 128 0.15 6.47 -13.68
C GLU A 128 -0.04 5.11 -14.37
N GLY A 129 1.04 4.43 -14.76
CA GLY A 129 0.95 3.10 -15.37
C GLY A 129 0.34 2.06 -14.41
N ALA A 130 0.69 2.10 -13.11
CA ALA A 130 0.09 1.23 -12.11
C ALA A 130 -1.38 1.58 -11.88
N ARG A 131 -1.72 2.88 -11.81
CA ARG A 131 -3.11 3.33 -11.67
C ARG A 131 -3.98 2.87 -12.84
N ASN A 132 -3.53 3.09 -14.08
CA ASN A 132 -4.26 2.67 -15.27
C ASN A 132 -4.47 1.16 -15.31
N PHE A 133 -3.43 0.39 -14.98
CA PHE A 133 -3.53 -1.06 -14.88
C PHE A 133 -4.62 -1.52 -13.88
N ILE A 134 -4.71 -0.88 -12.69
CA ILE A 134 -5.73 -1.19 -11.70
C ILE A 134 -7.12 -0.79 -12.19
N ILE A 135 -7.26 0.37 -12.83
CA ILE A 135 -8.53 0.83 -13.40
C ILE A 135 -9.05 -0.18 -14.43
N GLU A 136 -8.19 -0.62 -15.34
CA GLU A 136 -8.53 -1.62 -16.36
C GLU A 136 -8.95 -2.95 -15.71
N LEU A 137 -8.20 -3.46 -14.74
CA LEU A 137 -8.56 -4.68 -14.01
C LEU A 137 -9.93 -4.57 -13.31
N CYS A 138 -10.21 -3.43 -12.69
CA CYS A 138 -11.49 -3.21 -12.04
C CYS A 138 -12.64 -3.18 -13.06
N MET A 139 -12.43 -2.53 -14.20
CA MET A 139 -13.42 -2.51 -15.30
C MET A 139 -13.68 -3.92 -15.84
N GLU A 140 -12.65 -4.71 -16.10
CA GLU A 140 -12.75 -6.11 -16.53
C GLU A 140 -13.50 -6.98 -15.52
N ALA A 141 -13.29 -6.70 -14.21
CA ALA A 141 -14.01 -7.38 -13.13
C ALA A 141 -15.44 -6.87 -12.90
N GLY A 142 -15.91 -5.89 -13.66
CA GLY A 142 -17.23 -5.29 -13.48
C GLY A 142 -17.38 -4.47 -12.20
N LEU A 143 -16.27 -3.98 -11.64
CA LEU A 143 -16.28 -3.15 -10.44
C LEU A 143 -16.37 -1.67 -10.80
N GLU A 144 -17.36 -0.98 -10.22
CA GLU A 144 -17.42 0.47 -10.30
C GLU A 144 -16.35 1.09 -9.43
N THR A 145 -15.52 1.96 -10.04
CA THR A 145 -14.42 2.64 -9.36
C THR A 145 -14.54 4.15 -9.49
N ILE A 146 -14.04 4.84 -8.46
CA ILE A 146 -13.80 6.28 -8.50
C ILE A 146 -12.32 6.45 -8.86
N ASN A 147 -12.05 6.76 -10.12
CA ASN A 147 -10.71 6.74 -10.71
C ASN A 147 -9.85 7.96 -10.37
N SER A 148 -10.29 8.77 -9.43
CA SER A 148 -9.62 9.97 -8.98
C SER A 148 -10.00 10.26 -7.53
N GLY A 149 -9.07 10.83 -6.78
CA GLY A 149 -9.28 11.24 -5.39
C GLY A 149 -7.94 11.55 -4.73
N ILE A 150 -7.99 12.34 -3.68
CA ILE A 150 -6.84 12.64 -2.82
C ILE A 150 -6.97 11.80 -1.55
N TYR A 151 -5.96 10.96 -1.31
CA TYR A 151 -5.85 10.20 -0.08
C TYR A 151 -5.13 11.04 0.98
N ILE A 152 -5.70 11.16 2.19
CA ILE A 152 -5.02 11.79 3.32
C ILE A 152 -4.54 10.71 4.27
N GLN A 153 -3.25 10.73 4.62
CA GLN A 153 -2.71 9.85 5.65
C GLN A 153 -2.71 10.53 7.01
N THR A 154 -3.28 9.84 8.00
CA THR A 154 -3.11 10.14 9.41
C THR A 154 -2.25 9.06 10.05
N ARG A 155 -1.71 9.33 11.24
CA ARG A 155 -0.80 8.40 11.90
C ARG A 155 -1.51 7.19 12.52
N GLY A 156 -2.75 7.39 12.98
CA GLY A 156 -3.38 6.40 13.86
C GLY A 156 -2.73 6.32 15.26
N PRO A 157 -3.00 5.29 16.10
CA PRO A 157 -3.94 4.20 15.83
C PRO A 157 -5.42 4.59 16.06
N ARG A 158 -5.70 5.74 16.68
CA ARG A 158 -7.06 6.23 16.86
C ARG A 158 -7.62 6.79 15.56
N PHE A 159 -8.93 6.76 15.43
CA PHE A 159 -9.61 7.48 14.38
C PHE A 159 -9.61 9.00 14.62
N GLU A 160 -9.89 9.73 13.57
CA GLU A 160 -9.93 11.18 13.53
C GLU A 160 -11.10 11.72 14.39
N THR A 161 -10.85 12.83 15.05
CA THR A 161 -11.92 13.57 15.73
C THR A 161 -12.86 14.24 14.72
N LYS A 162 -14.05 14.63 15.15
CA LYS A 162 -15.00 15.38 14.33
C LYS A 162 -14.38 16.68 13.77
N ALA A 163 -13.54 17.36 14.54
CA ALA A 163 -12.86 18.58 14.11
C ALA A 163 -11.80 18.28 13.03
N GLU A 164 -11.00 17.20 13.20
CA GLU A 164 -10.05 16.73 12.21
C GLU A 164 -10.77 16.36 10.91
N ILE A 165 -11.85 15.60 10.94
CA ILE A 165 -12.66 15.28 9.75
C ILE A 165 -13.19 16.56 9.07
N ASN A 166 -13.66 17.55 9.84
CA ASN A 166 -14.12 18.81 9.28
C ASN A 166 -13.01 19.61 8.59
N LEU A 167 -11.76 19.46 9.03
CA LEU A 167 -10.59 20.02 8.38
C LEU A 167 -10.25 19.21 7.11
N LEU A 168 -10.04 17.90 7.26
CA LEU A 168 -9.53 17.02 6.21
C LEU A 168 -10.45 16.93 4.98
N LYS A 169 -11.78 16.94 5.18
CA LYS A 169 -12.75 16.88 4.07
C LYS A 169 -12.66 18.06 3.09
N ARG A 170 -11.93 19.14 3.44
CA ARG A 170 -11.70 20.28 2.54
C ARG A 170 -10.60 19.99 1.53
N PHE A 171 -9.67 19.08 1.86
CA PHE A 171 -8.44 18.86 1.12
C PHE A 171 -8.33 17.47 0.50
N GLY A 172 -9.09 16.48 1.02
CA GLY A 172 -9.03 15.10 0.51
C GLY A 172 -10.39 14.46 0.37
N ASP A 173 -10.40 13.28 -0.22
CA ASP A 173 -11.59 12.49 -0.55
C ASP A 173 -11.74 11.27 0.36
N VAL A 174 -10.63 10.67 0.75
CA VAL A 174 -10.56 9.53 1.67
C VAL A 174 -9.44 9.72 2.69
N VAL A 175 -9.57 9.11 3.87
CA VAL A 175 -8.57 9.14 4.93
C VAL A 175 -8.20 7.73 5.35
N GLY A 176 -6.92 7.49 5.57
CA GLY A 176 -6.37 6.22 6.04
C GLY A 176 -5.01 6.41 6.72
N MET A 177 -4.32 5.30 7.03
CA MET A 177 -3.15 5.33 7.93
C MET A 177 -1.88 4.74 7.30
N THR A 178 -1.86 4.33 6.02
CA THR A 178 -0.78 3.47 5.52
C THR A 178 -0.31 3.74 4.09
N MET A 179 -1.19 4.15 3.17
CA MET A 179 -0.89 4.20 1.74
C MET A 179 0.25 5.17 1.38
N ALA A 180 0.24 6.38 1.94
CA ALA A 180 1.24 7.39 1.60
C ALA A 180 2.66 6.98 2.03
N SER A 181 2.80 6.26 3.15
CA SER A 181 4.08 5.69 3.58
C SER A 181 4.59 4.65 2.60
N GLU A 182 3.72 3.74 2.12
CA GLU A 182 4.07 2.73 1.12
C GLU A 182 4.43 3.39 -0.22
N ALA A 183 3.62 4.33 -0.68
CA ALA A 183 3.85 5.05 -1.93
C ALA A 183 5.18 5.83 -1.92
N THR A 184 5.47 6.58 -0.85
CA THR A 184 6.72 7.34 -0.72
C THR A 184 7.94 6.42 -0.78
N LEU A 185 7.97 5.35 0.01
CA LEU A 185 9.08 4.40 0.01
C LEU A 185 9.22 3.64 -1.32
N SER A 186 8.10 3.32 -1.97
CA SER A 186 8.12 2.67 -3.27
C SER A 186 8.76 3.55 -4.33
N MET A 187 8.49 4.85 -4.31
CA MET A 187 9.11 5.79 -5.24
C MET A 187 10.60 5.98 -4.99
N GLU A 188 11.06 5.94 -3.75
CA GLU A 188 12.50 5.99 -3.44
C GLU A 188 13.27 4.83 -4.09
N TYR A 189 12.60 3.73 -4.41
CA TYR A 189 13.16 2.54 -5.05
C TYR A 189 12.72 2.35 -6.52
N ASP A 190 12.09 3.35 -7.13
CA ASP A 190 11.53 3.25 -8.48
C ASP A 190 10.64 2.00 -8.64
N LEU A 191 9.85 1.69 -7.63
CA LEU A 191 8.90 0.58 -7.61
C LEU A 191 7.49 1.12 -7.90
N PRO A 192 6.90 0.82 -9.06
CA PRO A 192 5.53 1.21 -9.40
C PRO A 192 4.51 0.77 -8.32
N TYR A 193 3.74 1.75 -7.79
CA TYR A 193 2.81 1.56 -6.69
C TYR A 193 1.46 2.23 -7.01
#